data_9f8ec96c220107657bea502d99a42872
#
_entry.id   9f8ec96c220107657bea502d99a42872
#
_cell.length_a   1.000
_cell.length_b   1.000
_cell.length_c   1.000
_cell.angle_alpha   90.00
_cell.angle_beta   90.00
_cell.angle_gamma   90.00
#
_symmetry.space_group_name_H-M   'P 1'
#
loop_
_entity.id
_entity.type
_entity.pdbx_description
1 polymer ?
#
loop_
_entity_poly.entity_id
_entity_poly.type
_entity_poly.pdbx_seq_one_letter_code
_entity_poly.pdbx_strand_id
1 'polypeptide(L)'
;MERVHKANLLVILACVLTMSVTTVMSYGMSTRTIKGCGVLWATLIIVMIVQFLQVSDFVKAMVIVLCPSYAVLIYSGLVNGNSIAFLANFITLSMAVRYFDKKIIKYYAIPFTATCVVCLFINVKIIDEAFVGAISKICLFAASAVLLYLGTKFGEKKTRQAEAALCQVQENTAVANRIAFNLNRE
;
A
#
# COMPACT_ATOMS: atom_id res chain seq x y z
N MET A 1 -8.22 11.39 -4.98
CA MET A 1 -7.07 10.71 -4.36
C MET A 1 -6.69 11.24 -2.97
N GLU A 2 -6.89 12.50 -2.67
CA GLU A 2 -6.53 13.12 -1.37
C GLU A 2 -7.08 12.39 -0.13
N ARG A 3 -8.35 11.97 -0.14
CA ARG A 3 -8.96 11.21 0.97
C ARG A 3 -8.25 9.87 1.22
N VAL A 4 -7.80 9.20 0.14
CA VAL A 4 -7.08 7.93 0.24
C VAL A 4 -5.69 8.14 0.82
N HIS A 5 -4.99 9.22 0.41
CA HIS A 5 -3.70 9.59 0.98
C HIS A 5 -3.80 9.83 2.50
N LYS A 6 -4.75 10.65 2.94
CA LYS A 6 -4.99 10.94 4.38
C LYS A 6 -5.29 9.67 5.17
N ALA A 7 -6.15 8.80 4.64
CA ALA A 7 -6.49 7.55 5.31
C ALA A 7 -5.27 6.59 5.39
N ASN A 8 -4.46 6.48 4.34
CA ASN A 8 -3.25 5.68 4.36
C ASN A 8 -2.20 6.25 5.32
N LEU A 9 -2.07 7.57 5.41
CA LEU A 9 -1.18 8.22 6.38
C LEU A 9 -1.56 7.88 7.84
N LEU A 10 -2.85 7.84 8.15
CA LEU A 10 -3.35 7.44 9.46
C LEU A 10 -3.01 5.98 9.77
N VAL A 11 -3.11 5.09 8.77
CA VAL A 11 -2.69 3.68 8.92
C VAL A 11 -1.19 3.57 9.18
N ILE A 12 -0.35 4.33 8.47
CA ILE A 12 1.10 4.36 8.69
C ILE A 12 1.40 4.84 10.13
N LEU A 13 0.76 5.91 10.57
CA LEU A 13 0.93 6.43 11.94
C LEU A 13 0.58 5.35 12.99
N ALA A 14 -0.56 4.68 12.83
CA ALA A 14 -0.96 3.60 13.73
C ALA A 14 0.05 2.43 13.73
N CYS A 15 0.54 2.03 12.55
CA CYS A 15 1.57 1.00 12.43
C CYS A 15 2.89 1.41 13.10
N VAL A 16 3.38 2.64 12.88
CA VAL A 16 4.62 3.15 13.48
C VAL A 16 4.49 3.19 14.99
N LEU A 17 3.37 3.68 15.54
CA LEU A 17 3.11 3.70 16.99
C LEU A 17 3.10 2.28 17.56
N THR A 18 2.34 1.37 16.96
CA THR A 18 2.23 -0.01 17.44
C THR A 18 3.59 -0.71 17.40
N MET A 19 4.32 -0.60 16.28
CA MET A 19 5.64 -1.21 16.15
C MET A 19 6.65 -0.60 17.14
N SER A 20 6.61 0.72 17.38
CA SER A 20 7.50 1.36 18.33
C SER A 20 7.22 0.89 19.77
N VAL A 21 5.95 0.85 20.17
CA VAL A 21 5.56 0.37 21.52
C VAL A 21 5.94 -1.10 21.71
N THR A 22 5.58 -1.96 20.78
CA THR A 22 5.90 -3.40 20.87
C THR A 22 7.41 -3.66 20.88
N THR A 23 8.19 -2.88 20.13
CA THR A 23 9.65 -3.00 20.11
C THR A 23 10.25 -2.61 21.46
N VAL A 24 9.82 -1.49 22.04
CA VAL A 24 10.29 -1.06 23.36
C VAL A 24 9.90 -2.07 24.44
N MET A 25 8.69 -2.62 24.38
CA MET A 25 8.23 -3.65 25.31
C MET A 25 9.04 -4.95 25.20
N SER A 26 9.40 -5.37 23.99
CA SER A 26 10.10 -6.64 23.73
C SER A 26 11.60 -6.57 23.95
N TYR A 27 12.24 -5.46 23.61
CA TYR A 27 13.71 -5.33 23.58
C TYR A 27 14.26 -4.25 24.52
N GLY A 28 13.39 -3.56 25.27
CA GLY A 28 13.75 -2.44 26.14
C GLY A 28 14.31 -1.24 25.35
N MET A 29 14.84 -0.25 26.06
CA MET A 29 15.46 0.96 25.50
C MET A 29 16.93 0.70 25.16
N SER A 30 17.19 -0.11 24.15
CA SER A 30 18.54 -0.36 23.63
C SER A 30 18.88 0.57 22.47
N THR A 31 20.17 0.75 22.18
CA THR A 31 20.63 1.53 21.02
C THR A 31 20.04 1.00 19.69
N ARG A 32 19.83 -0.32 19.59
CA ARG A 32 19.22 -0.96 18.42
C ARG A 32 17.74 -0.60 18.30
N THR A 33 17.01 -0.65 19.42
CA THR A 33 15.60 -0.25 19.50
C THR A 33 15.43 1.21 19.09
N ILE A 34 16.27 2.11 19.61
CA ILE A 34 16.21 3.53 19.28
C ILE A 34 16.46 3.77 17.77
N LYS A 35 17.48 3.12 17.20
CA LYS A 35 17.75 3.22 15.75
C LYS A 35 16.60 2.67 14.91
N GLY A 36 16.05 1.51 15.27
CA GLY A 36 14.93 0.90 14.57
C GLY A 36 13.68 1.80 14.60
N CYS A 37 13.26 2.25 15.78
CA CYS A 37 12.15 3.19 15.93
C CYS A 37 12.43 4.50 15.17
N GLY A 38 13.66 5.01 15.22
CA GLY A 38 14.07 6.21 14.49
C GLY A 38 13.82 6.11 12.99
N VAL A 39 14.11 4.95 12.37
CA VAL A 39 13.81 4.71 10.95
C VAL A 39 12.32 4.76 10.66
N LEU A 40 11.47 4.16 11.50
CA LEU A 40 10.02 4.17 11.32
C LEU A 40 9.46 5.60 11.44
N TRP A 41 9.89 6.36 12.43
CA TRP A 41 9.46 7.76 12.62
C TRP A 41 9.98 8.68 11.51
N ALA A 42 11.24 8.52 11.07
CA ALA A 42 11.79 9.25 9.92
C ALA A 42 10.96 9.00 8.66
N THR A 43 10.54 7.75 8.42
CA THR A 43 9.69 7.40 7.30
C THR A 43 8.32 8.08 7.38
N LEU A 44 7.70 8.13 8.54
CA LEU A 44 6.43 8.84 8.73
C LEU A 44 6.60 10.33 8.38
N ILE A 45 7.68 10.96 8.84
CA ILE A 45 8.00 12.37 8.53
C ILE A 45 8.16 12.57 7.02
N ILE A 46 8.93 11.70 6.34
CA ILE A 46 9.12 11.76 4.88
C ILE A 46 7.77 11.67 4.16
N VAL A 47 6.93 10.70 4.52
CA VAL A 47 5.61 10.53 3.91
C VAL A 47 4.72 11.74 4.15
N MET A 48 4.76 12.33 5.35
CA MET A 48 4.04 13.58 5.65
C MET A 48 4.52 14.74 4.80
N ILE A 49 5.83 14.94 4.66
CA ILE A 49 6.40 16.03 3.83
C ILE A 49 5.95 15.89 2.39
N VAL A 50 5.98 14.67 1.82
CA VAL A 50 5.57 14.43 0.43
C VAL A 50 4.11 14.80 0.17
N GLN A 51 3.23 14.76 1.19
CA GLN A 51 1.84 15.22 1.03
C GLN A 51 1.74 16.72 0.69
N PHE A 52 2.66 17.53 1.23
CA PHE A 52 2.66 18.98 0.99
C PHE A 52 3.38 19.38 -0.30
N LEU A 53 4.15 18.47 -0.90
CA LEU A 53 4.85 18.74 -2.16
C LEU A 53 3.86 18.76 -3.34
N GLN A 54 4.13 19.64 -4.31
CA GLN A 54 3.37 19.74 -5.57
C GLN A 54 3.83 18.68 -6.59
N VAL A 55 3.74 17.40 -6.22
CA VAL A 55 4.05 16.27 -7.10
C VAL A 55 2.79 15.52 -7.50
N SER A 56 2.86 14.72 -8.57
CA SER A 56 1.71 13.97 -9.06
C SER A 56 1.16 13.00 -8.01
N ASP A 57 -0.15 12.77 -8.02
CA ASP A 57 -0.83 11.83 -7.11
C ASP A 57 -0.26 10.41 -7.19
N PHE A 58 0.21 10.01 -8.38
CA PHE A 58 0.88 8.73 -8.57
C PHE A 58 2.18 8.64 -7.77
N VAL A 59 3.03 9.68 -7.81
CA VAL A 59 4.28 9.73 -7.04
C VAL A 59 3.98 9.74 -5.55
N LYS A 60 2.99 10.52 -5.08
CA LYS A 60 2.55 10.51 -3.68
C LYS A 60 2.13 9.10 -3.25
N ALA A 61 1.30 8.44 -4.04
CA ALA A 61 0.86 7.08 -3.76
C ALA A 61 2.02 6.09 -3.67
N MET A 62 2.97 6.17 -4.60
CA MET A 62 4.18 5.32 -4.59
C MET A 62 5.03 5.53 -3.35
N VAL A 63 5.26 6.77 -2.93
CA VAL A 63 6.05 7.07 -1.72
C VAL A 63 5.32 6.56 -0.48
N ILE A 64 4.00 6.78 -0.37
CA ILE A 64 3.17 6.30 0.75
C ILE A 64 3.25 4.78 0.93
N VAL A 65 3.41 4.03 -0.16
CA VAL A 65 3.41 2.56 -0.11
C VAL A 65 4.83 2.01 -0.02
N LEU A 66 5.78 2.52 -0.83
CA LEU A 66 7.16 2.01 -0.86
C LEU A 66 7.97 2.38 0.38
N CYS A 67 7.91 3.65 0.82
CA CYS A 67 8.71 4.11 1.95
C CYS A 67 8.48 3.28 3.22
N PRO A 68 7.24 3.05 3.69
CA PRO A 68 7.02 2.23 4.88
C PRO A 68 7.49 0.78 4.71
N SER A 69 7.34 0.21 3.51
CA SER A 69 7.76 -1.18 3.25
C SER A 69 9.28 -1.35 3.35
N TYR A 70 10.05 -0.44 2.76
CA TYR A 70 11.50 -0.46 2.89
C TYR A 70 11.95 -0.12 4.31
N ALA A 71 11.26 0.80 5.00
CA ALA A 71 11.54 1.12 6.39
C ALA A 71 11.37 -0.10 7.30
N VAL A 72 10.36 -0.93 7.06
CA VAL A 72 10.15 -2.19 7.80
C VAL A 72 11.30 -3.17 7.57
N LEU A 73 11.84 -3.31 6.35
CA LEU A 73 13.00 -4.16 6.09
C LEU A 73 14.25 -3.63 6.82
N ILE A 74 14.51 -2.32 6.75
CA ILE A 74 15.64 -1.69 7.44
C ILE A 74 15.48 -1.85 8.96
N TYR A 75 14.28 -1.58 9.50
CA TYR A 75 13.94 -1.77 10.90
C TYR A 75 14.22 -3.21 11.34
N SER A 76 13.73 -4.20 10.60
CA SER A 76 13.95 -5.61 10.91
C SER A 76 15.44 -5.97 10.94
N GLY A 77 16.23 -5.46 10.00
CA GLY A 77 17.68 -5.64 9.99
C GLY A 77 18.39 -5.02 11.19
N LEU A 78 17.93 -3.85 11.67
CA LEU A 78 18.53 -3.16 12.83
C LEU A 78 18.20 -3.82 14.16
N VAL A 79 17.01 -4.42 14.28
CA VAL A 79 16.54 -5.06 15.53
C VAL A 79 16.92 -6.55 15.61
N ASN A 80 17.78 -7.05 14.69
CA ASN A 80 18.23 -8.44 14.59
C ASN A 80 17.16 -9.46 14.16
N GLY A 81 16.24 -9.02 13.32
CA GLY A 81 15.19 -9.86 12.79
C GLY A 81 13.95 -9.86 13.69
N ASN A 82 12.87 -9.43 13.12
CA ASN A 82 11.55 -9.57 13.73
C ASN A 82 10.64 -10.17 12.65
N SER A 83 10.38 -11.47 12.77
CA SER A 83 9.59 -12.20 11.79
C SER A 83 8.17 -11.63 11.66
N ILE A 84 7.67 -10.99 12.70
CA ILE A 84 6.36 -10.33 12.73
C ILE A 84 6.40 -9.00 11.97
N ALA A 85 7.54 -8.28 11.98
CA ALA A 85 7.66 -6.99 11.30
C ALA A 85 7.39 -7.11 9.79
N PHE A 86 7.82 -8.21 9.17
CA PHE A 86 7.55 -8.44 7.75
C PHE A 86 6.05 -8.42 7.40
N LEU A 87 5.18 -8.83 8.33
CA LEU A 87 3.72 -8.83 8.12
C LEU A 87 3.14 -7.43 7.90
N ALA A 88 3.83 -6.38 8.39
CA ALA A 88 3.43 -5.00 8.11
C ALA A 88 3.42 -4.68 6.61
N ASN A 89 4.20 -5.41 5.79
CA ASN A 89 4.19 -5.22 4.35
C ASN A 89 2.88 -5.69 3.67
N PHE A 90 2.11 -6.56 4.30
CA PHE A 90 0.77 -6.90 3.81
C PHE A 90 -0.22 -5.74 4.05
N ILE A 91 0.00 -4.95 5.12
CA ILE A 91 -0.78 -3.72 5.35
C ILE A 91 -0.46 -2.70 4.26
N THR A 92 0.82 -2.49 3.92
CA THR A 92 1.20 -1.58 2.83
C THR A 92 0.70 -2.05 1.47
N LEU A 93 0.66 -3.36 1.22
CA LEU A 93 0.06 -3.93 0.02
C LEU A 93 -1.46 -3.64 -0.04
N SER A 94 -2.16 -3.77 1.08
CA SER A 94 -3.59 -3.41 1.19
C SER A 94 -3.81 -1.91 0.98
N MET A 95 -2.89 -1.06 1.43
CA MET A 95 -2.92 0.38 1.16
C MET A 95 -2.77 0.69 -0.34
N ALA A 96 -1.93 -0.07 -1.07
CA ALA A 96 -1.77 0.07 -2.51
C ALA A 96 -3.08 -0.21 -3.27
N VAL A 97 -3.85 -1.21 -2.83
CA VAL A 97 -5.14 -1.58 -3.43
C VAL A 97 -6.18 -0.47 -3.30
N ARG A 98 -6.17 0.29 -2.21
CA ARG A 98 -7.12 1.40 -1.98
C ARG A 98 -7.06 2.50 -3.03
N TYR A 99 -5.98 2.58 -3.80
CA TYR A 99 -5.88 3.50 -4.93
C TYR A 99 -6.66 3.03 -6.16
N PHE A 100 -7.12 1.77 -6.19
CA PHE A 100 -7.80 1.17 -7.35
C PHE A 100 -7.04 1.34 -8.67
N ASP A 101 -5.71 1.43 -8.61
CA ASP A 101 -4.83 1.52 -9.77
C ASP A 101 -3.86 0.33 -9.78
N LYS A 102 -4.03 -0.54 -10.75
CA LYS A 102 -3.16 -1.72 -10.96
C LYS A 102 -1.70 -1.36 -11.19
N LYS A 103 -1.41 -0.13 -11.71
CA LYS A 103 -0.03 0.32 -11.90
C LYS A 103 0.68 0.47 -10.57
N ILE A 104 0.00 1.04 -9.55
CA ILE A 104 0.57 1.22 -8.21
C ILE A 104 0.95 -0.14 -7.62
N ILE A 105 0.06 -1.16 -7.71
CA ILE A 105 0.34 -2.50 -7.21
C ILE A 105 1.54 -3.10 -7.95
N LYS A 106 1.58 -3.00 -9.28
CA LYS A 106 2.69 -3.53 -10.09
C LYS A 106 4.03 -2.87 -9.74
N TYR A 107 4.08 -1.54 -9.72
CA TYR A 107 5.31 -0.79 -9.44
C TYR A 107 5.74 -0.87 -7.97
N TYR A 108 4.86 -1.24 -7.07
CA TYR A 108 5.19 -1.57 -5.69
C TYR A 108 5.69 -3.01 -5.55
N ALA A 109 4.90 -3.99 -5.96
CA ALA A 109 5.13 -5.40 -5.65
C ALA A 109 6.39 -5.97 -6.33
N ILE A 110 6.66 -5.61 -7.59
CA ILE A 110 7.81 -6.14 -8.33
C ILE A 110 9.14 -5.74 -7.67
N PRO A 111 9.46 -4.44 -7.49
CA PRO A 111 10.75 -4.05 -6.91
C PRO A 111 10.85 -4.49 -5.44
N PHE A 112 9.76 -4.45 -4.68
CA PHE A 112 9.78 -4.90 -3.30
C PHE A 112 10.07 -6.41 -3.17
N THR A 113 9.41 -7.25 -3.97
CA THR A 113 9.68 -8.70 -4.00
C THR A 113 11.12 -8.98 -4.44
N ALA A 114 11.62 -8.28 -5.47
CA ALA A 114 13.01 -8.40 -5.89
C ALA A 114 14.00 -8.06 -4.76
N THR A 115 13.73 -6.96 -4.03
CA THR A 115 14.53 -6.59 -2.85
C THR A 115 14.48 -7.66 -1.76
N CYS A 116 13.32 -8.24 -1.49
CA CYS A 116 13.19 -9.34 -0.52
C CYS A 116 14.02 -10.57 -0.93
N VAL A 117 14.02 -10.91 -2.23
CA VAL A 117 14.89 -12.00 -2.74
C VAL A 117 16.37 -11.68 -2.52
N VAL A 118 16.79 -10.44 -2.78
CA VAL A 118 18.18 -10.02 -2.49
C VAL A 118 18.49 -10.12 -0.99
N CYS A 119 17.56 -9.73 -0.13
CA CYS A 119 17.73 -9.85 1.33
C CYS A 119 17.93 -11.30 1.80
N LEU A 120 17.37 -12.30 1.11
CA LEU A 120 17.63 -13.73 1.44
C LEU A 120 19.10 -14.08 1.33
N PHE A 121 19.84 -13.51 0.36
CA PHE A 121 21.25 -13.79 0.15
C PHE A 121 22.16 -12.93 1.03
N ILE A 122 21.73 -11.75 1.43
CA ILE A 122 22.51 -10.84 2.29
C ILE A 122 22.35 -11.22 3.76
N ASN A 123 21.11 -11.27 4.24
CA ASN A 123 20.78 -11.60 5.64
C ASN A 123 19.31 -12.03 5.74
N VAL A 124 19.10 -13.33 5.82
CA VAL A 124 17.76 -13.92 5.92
C VAL A 124 16.96 -13.39 7.11
N LYS A 125 17.64 -13.05 8.21
CA LYS A 125 17.00 -12.54 9.45
C LYS A 125 16.23 -11.21 9.25
N ILE A 126 16.47 -10.51 8.14
CA ILE A 126 15.67 -9.31 7.80
C ILE A 126 14.21 -9.70 7.56
N ILE A 127 13.94 -10.93 7.09
CA ILE A 127 12.61 -11.41 6.71
C ILE A 127 12.09 -12.43 7.71
N ASP A 128 12.94 -13.39 8.08
CA ASP A 128 12.61 -14.45 9.05
C ASP A 128 13.89 -15.00 9.70
N GLU A 129 13.74 -15.65 10.87
CA GLU A 129 14.84 -16.35 11.53
C GLU A 129 15.30 -17.57 10.74
N ALA A 130 14.38 -18.25 10.04
CA ALA A 130 14.62 -19.45 9.25
C ALA A 130 14.51 -19.15 7.75
N PHE A 131 15.43 -19.73 6.96
CA PHE A 131 15.45 -19.57 5.49
C PHE A 131 14.14 -20.03 4.83
N VAL A 132 13.58 -21.16 5.27
CA VAL A 132 12.31 -21.69 4.76
C VAL A 132 11.15 -20.73 5.09
N GLY A 133 11.13 -20.18 6.31
CA GLY A 133 10.15 -19.18 6.73
C GLY A 133 10.22 -17.91 5.89
N ALA A 134 11.43 -17.45 5.59
CA ALA A 134 11.64 -16.27 4.74
C ALA A 134 11.13 -16.49 3.30
N ILE A 135 11.44 -17.64 2.69
CA ILE A 135 10.92 -18.01 1.36
C ILE A 135 9.39 -18.05 1.39
N SER A 136 8.81 -18.73 2.39
CA SER A 136 7.35 -18.84 2.51
C SER A 136 6.66 -17.47 2.58
N LYS A 137 7.23 -16.53 3.34
CA LYS A 137 6.70 -15.15 3.45
C LYS A 137 6.79 -14.39 2.13
N ILE A 138 7.92 -14.51 1.41
CA ILE A 138 8.09 -13.87 0.10
C ILE A 138 7.10 -14.47 -0.91
N CYS A 139 6.95 -15.78 -0.96
CA CYS A 139 6.00 -16.44 -1.85
C CYS A 139 4.57 -16.03 -1.53
N LEU A 140 4.20 -15.98 -0.25
CA LEU A 140 2.87 -15.54 0.18
C LEU A 140 2.62 -14.07 -0.17
N PHE A 141 3.60 -13.19 0.02
CA PHE A 141 3.51 -11.78 -0.37
C PHE A 141 3.33 -11.64 -1.89
N ALA A 142 4.14 -12.34 -2.69
CA ALA A 142 4.05 -12.31 -4.15
C ALA A 142 2.69 -12.85 -4.65
N ALA A 143 2.21 -13.96 -4.09
CA ALA A 143 0.90 -14.52 -4.41
C ALA A 143 -0.23 -13.54 -4.07
N SER A 144 -0.18 -12.91 -2.89
CA SER A 144 -1.13 -11.89 -2.48
C SER A 144 -1.13 -10.69 -3.41
N ALA A 145 0.06 -10.22 -3.82
CA ALA A 145 0.19 -9.12 -4.77
C ALA A 145 -0.40 -9.45 -6.14
N VAL A 146 -0.21 -10.67 -6.65
CA VAL A 146 -0.83 -11.13 -7.91
C VAL A 146 -2.34 -11.17 -7.78
N LEU A 147 -2.89 -11.74 -6.71
CA LEU A 147 -4.33 -11.80 -6.48
C LEU A 147 -4.95 -10.40 -6.41
N LEU A 148 -4.32 -9.48 -5.69
CA LEU A 148 -4.77 -8.10 -5.56
C LEU A 148 -4.66 -7.32 -6.88
N TYR A 149 -3.61 -7.55 -7.66
CA TYR A 149 -3.46 -6.98 -8.99
C TYR A 149 -4.60 -7.45 -9.92
N LEU A 150 -4.90 -8.76 -9.92
CA LEU A 150 -6.01 -9.31 -10.72
C LEU A 150 -7.35 -8.76 -10.23
N GLY A 151 -7.59 -8.73 -8.92
CA GLY A 151 -8.80 -8.15 -8.32
C GLY A 151 -9.00 -6.69 -8.71
N THR A 152 -7.95 -5.87 -8.65
CA THR A 152 -7.99 -4.47 -9.06
C THR A 152 -8.26 -4.33 -10.57
N LYS A 153 -7.63 -5.16 -11.40
CA LYS A 153 -7.86 -5.18 -12.85
C LYS A 153 -9.33 -5.51 -13.19
N PHE A 154 -9.92 -6.49 -12.49
CA PHE A 154 -11.34 -6.81 -12.66
C PHE A 154 -12.25 -5.70 -12.14
N GLY A 155 -11.91 -5.11 -10.99
CA GLY A 155 -12.62 -3.97 -10.42
C GLY A 155 -12.66 -2.77 -11.37
N GLU A 156 -11.51 -2.36 -11.93
CA GLU A 156 -11.44 -1.28 -12.93
C GLU A 156 -12.36 -1.56 -14.14
N LYS A 157 -12.37 -2.81 -14.64
CA LYS A 157 -13.23 -3.18 -15.77
C LYS A 157 -14.71 -3.05 -15.41
N LYS A 158 -15.11 -3.51 -14.23
CA LYS A 158 -16.49 -3.43 -13.76
C LYS A 158 -16.95 -1.98 -13.54
N THR A 159 -16.08 -1.15 -12.95
CA THR A 159 -16.38 0.28 -12.74
C THR A 159 -16.58 0.99 -14.07
N ARG A 160 -15.72 0.78 -15.06
CA ARG A 160 -15.88 1.35 -16.40
C ARG A 160 -17.17 0.88 -17.10
N GLN A 161 -17.55 -0.38 -16.92
CA GLN A 161 -18.82 -0.89 -17.46
C GLN A 161 -20.02 -0.24 -16.79
N ALA A 162 -19.98 -0.03 -15.46
CA ALA A 162 -21.03 0.64 -14.73
C ALA A 162 -21.16 2.12 -15.11
N GLU A 163 -20.03 2.82 -15.28
CA GLU A 163 -20.01 4.22 -15.75
C GLU A 163 -20.59 4.36 -17.15
N ALA A 164 -20.22 3.47 -18.07
CA ALA A 164 -20.77 3.45 -19.42
C ALA A 164 -22.29 3.20 -19.43
N ALA A 165 -22.76 2.23 -18.63
CA ALA A 165 -24.19 1.96 -18.47
C ALA A 165 -24.95 3.15 -17.87
N LEU A 166 -24.36 3.83 -16.87
CA LEU A 166 -24.96 5.03 -16.28
C LEU A 166 -25.09 6.18 -17.30
N CYS A 167 -24.06 6.40 -18.09
CA CYS A 167 -24.05 7.39 -19.17
C CYS A 167 -25.17 7.10 -20.18
N GLN A 168 -25.34 5.84 -20.57
CA GLN A 168 -26.41 5.43 -21.49
C GLN A 168 -27.82 5.65 -20.91
N VAL A 169 -27.99 5.34 -19.61
CA VAL A 169 -29.27 5.60 -18.91
C VAL A 169 -29.57 7.11 -18.86
N GLN A 170 -28.57 7.93 -18.58
CA GLN A 170 -28.75 9.41 -18.56
C GLN A 170 -29.12 9.95 -19.95
N GLU A 171 -28.48 9.45 -21.00
CA GLU A 171 -28.79 9.84 -22.38
C GLU A 171 -30.23 9.44 -22.76
N ASN A 172 -30.62 8.18 -22.48
CA ASN A 172 -31.98 7.70 -22.72
C ASN A 172 -33.03 8.51 -21.94
N THR A 173 -32.73 8.89 -20.70
CA THR A 173 -33.62 9.73 -19.87
C THR A 173 -33.78 11.13 -20.46
N ALA A 174 -32.68 11.72 -20.96
CA ALA A 174 -32.71 13.02 -21.60
C ALA A 174 -33.55 13.00 -22.89
N VAL A 175 -33.43 11.94 -23.70
CA VAL A 175 -34.24 11.72 -24.90
C VAL A 175 -35.72 11.56 -24.55
N ALA A 176 -36.06 10.73 -23.56
CA ALA A 176 -37.42 10.51 -23.09
C ALA A 176 -38.07 11.83 -22.60
N ASN A 177 -37.33 12.63 -21.81
CA ASN A 177 -37.82 13.93 -21.35
C ASN A 177 -38.06 14.92 -22.48
N ARG A 178 -37.21 14.88 -23.53
CA ARG A 178 -37.37 15.70 -24.73
C ARG A 178 -38.62 15.34 -25.53
N ILE A 179 -38.88 14.03 -25.68
CA ILE A 179 -40.09 13.53 -26.33
C ILE A 179 -41.33 13.91 -25.54
N ALA A 180 -41.33 13.72 -24.21
CA ALA A 180 -42.47 14.10 -23.33
C ALA A 180 -42.76 15.61 -23.38
N PHE A 181 -41.71 16.43 -23.42
CA PHE A 181 -41.87 17.90 -23.55
C PHE A 181 -42.50 18.29 -24.89
N ASN A 182 -42.11 17.65 -25.98
CA ASN A 182 -42.66 17.91 -27.33
C ASN A 182 -44.14 17.49 -27.41
N LEU A 183 -44.48 16.31 -26.85
CA LEU A 183 -45.87 15.82 -26.82
C LEU A 183 -46.83 16.69 -26.00
N ASN A 184 -46.33 17.35 -24.93
CA ASN A 184 -47.17 18.28 -24.13
C ASN A 184 -47.36 19.66 -24.78
N ARG A 185 -46.76 19.91 -25.92
CA ARG A 185 -46.81 21.21 -26.63
C ARG A 185 -47.76 21.20 -27.85
N GLU A 186 -48.17 20.02 -28.29
CA GLU A 186 -49.22 19.80 -29.27
C GLU A 186 -50.62 19.69 -28.58
#